data_c28ad7c1db74ba65d20035bed1bfdec2
#
_entry.id   c28ad7c1db74ba65d20035bed1bfdec2
#
_cell.length_a   1.000
_cell.length_b   1.000
_cell.length_c   1.000
_cell.angle_alpha   90.00
_cell.angle_beta   90.00
_cell.angle_gamma   90.00
#
_symmetry.space_group_name_H-M   'P 1'
#
loop_
_entity.id
_entity.type
_entity.pdbx_description
1 polymer ?
#
loop_
_entity_poly.entity_id
_entity_poly.type
_entity_poly.pdbx_seq_one_letter_code
_entity_poly.pdbx_strand_id
1 'polypeptide(L)'
;MDDALLVEQAAYYRARAAEYDDWWYRRREYDFGSDFAEAWWRDVEVLRAIFDSFAPRGDVLELAAGTGIWTGELLRFADRVTALDASDETLAMNRAKHGSDRVEHVRADLFSFVPPRCFDVVFFSFWISHVPVERWDGFWSLVDGALAPGGRVFFLDSARPAHAVANGPTGWRGSKSAEGADARATSDVTERRLRDGSTYNIVKRYWEPQQLAGELATLGWHARVGETEWAFVYGEASRASVS
;
A
#
# COMPACT_ATOMS: atom_id res chain seq x y z
N MET A 1 -8.52 14.79 -12.79
CA MET A 1 -7.91 13.62 -13.46
C MET A 1 -9.01 12.83 -14.14
N ASP A 2 -8.73 12.24 -15.30
CA ASP A 2 -9.74 11.51 -16.08
C ASP A 2 -10.12 10.21 -15.36
N ASP A 3 -11.41 9.94 -15.18
CA ASP A 3 -11.91 8.67 -14.62
C ASP A 3 -11.42 7.46 -15.45
N ALA A 4 -11.08 7.65 -16.72
CA ALA A 4 -10.48 6.64 -17.59
C ALA A 4 -9.15 6.12 -17.04
N LEU A 5 -8.30 6.97 -16.43
CA LEU A 5 -7.04 6.52 -15.81
C LEU A 5 -7.28 5.62 -14.59
N LEU A 6 -8.29 5.91 -13.79
CA LEU A 6 -8.65 5.05 -12.65
C LEU A 6 -9.20 3.68 -13.10
N VAL A 7 -9.97 3.67 -14.20
CA VAL A 7 -10.44 2.42 -14.82
C VAL A 7 -9.26 1.60 -15.35
N GLU A 8 -8.29 2.25 -16.01
CA GLU A 8 -7.07 1.61 -16.51
C GLU A 8 -6.22 1.07 -15.36
N GLN A 9 -6.04 1.84 -14.28
CA GLN A 9 -5.35 1.42 -13.07
C GLN A 9 -6.01 0.18 -12.42
N ALA A 10 -7.34 0.16 -12.31
CA ALA A 10 -8.07 -1.00 -11.80
C ALA A 10 -7.88 -2.23 -12.69
N ALA A 11 -7.91 -2.05 -14.02
CA ALA A 11 -7.62 -3.12 -14.98
C ALA A 11 -6.19 -3.65 -14.85
N TYR A 12 -5.20 -2.77 -14.66
CA TYR A 12 -3.82 -3.14 -14.39
C TYR A 12 -3.68 -4.05 -13.16
N TYR A 13 -4.24 -3.65 -12.01
CA TYR A 13 -4.10 -4.43 -10.78
C TYR A 13 -4.84 -5.75 -10.85
N ARG A 14 -5.96 -5.82 -11.55
CA ARG A 14 -6.64 -7.08 -11.84
C ARG A 14 -5.77 -8.02 -12.68
N ALA A 15 -5.21 -7.52 -13.78
CA ALA A 15 -4.35 -8.31 -14.67
C ALA A 15 -3.04 -8.74 -13.95
N ARG A 16 -2.50 -7.87 -13.06
CA ARG A 16 -1.27 -8.13 -12.31
C ARG A 16 -1.45 -9.11 -11.15
N ALA A 17 -2.66 -9.47 -10.75
CA ALA A 17 -2.93 -10.30 -9.56
C ALA A 17 -2.04 -11.55 -9.52
N ALA A 18 -1.89 -12.26 -10.64
CA ALA A 18 -1.07 -13.47 -10.74
C ALA A 18 0.46 -13.23 -10.60
N GLU A 19 0.93 -11.99 -10.80
CA GLU A 19 2.34 -11.61 -10.74
C GLU A 19 2.71 -10.91 -9.41
N TYR A 20 1.72 -10.46 -8.66
CA TYR A 20 1.94 -9.61 -7.49
C TYR A 20 2.74 -10.31 -6.39
N ASP A 21 2.44 -11.57 -6.11
CA ASP A 21 3.17 -12.38 -5.14
C ASP A 21 4.61 -12.65 -5.59
N ASP A 22 4.86 -12.84 -6.90
CA ASP A 22 6.22 -13.02 -7.43
C ASP A 22 7.06 -11.74 -7.17
N TRP A 23 6.45 -10.57 -7.29
CA TRP A 23 7.11 -9.31 -6.96
C TRP A 23 7.47 -9.22 -5.47
N TRP A 24 6.55 -9.52 -4.58
CA TRP A 24 6.81 -9.45 -3.13
C TRP A 24 7.85 -10.47 -2.69
N TYR A 25 7.72 -11.71 -3.16
CA TYR A 25 8.60 -12.81 -2.78
C TYR A 25 9.89 -12.87 -3.59
N ARG A 26 10.19 -11.86 -4.42
CA ARG A 26 11.41 -11.79 -5.23
C ARG A 26 11.64 -13.03 -6.08
N ARG A 27 10.62 -13.47 -6.81
CA ARG A 27 10.63 -14.65 -7.65
C ARG A 27 10.62 -14.29 -9.12
N ARG A 28 11.09 -15.22 -9.96
CA ARG A 28 11.06 -15.12 -11.43
C ARG A 28 11.75 -13.84 -11.93
N GLU A 29 11.09 -13.00 -12.71
CA GLU A 29 11.62 -11.73 -13.22
C GLU A 29 11.94 -10.68 -12.14
N TYR A 30 11.48 -10.89 -10.92
CA TYR A 30 11.79 -10.06 -9.75
C TYR A 30 12.90 -10.62 -8.89
N ASP A 31 13.53 -11.73 -9.30
CA ASP A 31 14.75 -12.27 -8.71
C ASP A 31 15.95 -11.56 -9.32
N PHE A 32 16.58 -10.68 -8.54
CA PHE A 32 17.77 -9.92 -8.91
C PHE A 32 19.05 -10.48 -8.25
N GLY A 33 19.01 -11.72 -7.78
CA GLY A 33 20.12 -12.41 -7.12
C GLY A 33 20.09 -12.34 -5.60
N SER A 34 21.00 -13.11 -4.96
CA SER A 34 21.03 -13.31 -3.51
C SER A 34 21.18 -12.01 -2.72
N ASP A 35 22.13 -11.16 -3.10
CA ASP A 35 22.45 -9.92 -2.37
C ASP A 35 21.23 -8.97 -2.35
N PHE A 36 20.51 -8.92 -3.47
CA PHE A 36 19.29 -8.14 -3.56
C PHE A 36 18.17 -8.76 -2.68
N ALA A 37 18.00 -10.07 -2.73
CA ALA A 37 17.02 -10.77 -1.91
C ALA A 37 17.30 -10.59 -0.42
N GLU A 38 18.55 -10.72 0.02
CA GLU A 38 18.98 -10.50 1.41
C GLU A 38 18.69 -9.06 1.86
N ALA A 39 19.04 -8.06 1.05
CA ALA A 39 18.77 -6.66 1.36
C ALA A 39 17.26 -6.38 1.45
N TRP A 40 16.49 -6.94 0.52
CA TRP A 40 15.02 -6.82 0.54
C TRP A 40 14.41 -7.39 1.81
N TRP A 41 14.79 -8.63 2.18
CA TRP A 41 14.22 -9.29 3.36
C TRP A 41 14.67 -8.64 4.66
N ARG A 42 15.89 -8.11 4.73
CA ARG A 42 16.34 -7.30 5.88
C ARG A 42 15.46 -6.06 6.05
N ASP A 43 15.16 -5.38 4.96
CA ASP A 43 14.33 -4.18 4.97
C ASP A 43 12.86 -4.52 5.33
N VAL A 44 12.35 -5.67 4.85
CA VAL A 44 11.04 -6.22 5.25
C VAL A 44 11.00 -6.57 6.74
N GLU A 45 12.08 -7.13 7.31
CA GLU A 45 12.16 -7.44 8.75
C GLU A 45 12.12 -6.17 9.59
N VAL A 46 12.81 -5.11 9.18
CA VAL A 46 12.73 -3.78 9.83
C VAL A 46 11.28 -3.27 9.80
N LEU A 47 10.65 -3.33 8.62
CA LEU A 47 9.26 -2.90 8.47
C LEU A 47 8.29 -3.72 9.34
N ARG A 48 8.50 -5.05 9.43
CA ARG A 48 7.72 -5.92 10.32
C ARG A 48 7.91 -5.57 11.79
N ALA A 49 9.13 -5.28 12.23
CA ALA A 49 9.39 -4.87 13.61
C ALA A 49 8.65 -3.55 13.97
N ILE A 50 8.60 -2.61 13.04
CA ILE A 50 7.83 -1.36 13.19
C ILE A 50 6.33 -1.66 13.27
N PHE A 51 5.83 -2.51 12.37
CA PHE A 51 4.43 -2.95 12.36
C PHE A 51 4.05 -3.72 13.65
N ASP A 52 4.94 -4.58 14.14
CA ASP A 52 4.75 -5.32 15.39
C ASP A 52 4.66 -4.36 16.60
N SER A 53 5.43 -3.27 16.59
CA SER A 53 5.36 -2.22 17.61
C SER A 53 4.04 -1.44 17.55
N PHE A 54 3.50 -1.23 16.37
CA PHE A 54 2.18 -0.62 16.17
C PHE A 54 1.08 -1.54 16.71
N ALA A 55 1.19 -2.84 16.53
CA ALA A 55 0.25 -3.87 16.97
C ALA A 55 -1.23 -3.53 16.67
N PRO A 56 -1.72 -3.77 15.44
CA PRO A 56 -3.10 -3.46 15.03
C PRO A 56 -4.10 -4.40 15.69
N ARG A 57 -4.60 -4.02 16.86
CA ARG A 57 -5.54 -4.82 17.66
C ARG A 57 -6.99 -4.42 17.38
N GLY A 58 -7.93 -5.31 17.71
CA GLY A 58 -9.37 -5.11 17.56
C GLY A 58 -9.86 -5.41 16.14
N ASP A 59 -10.87 -4.66 15.70
CA ASP A 59 -11.44 -4.74 14.37
C ASP A 59 -10.59 -3.90 13.39
N VAL A 60 -10.04 -4.53 12.37
CA VAL A 60 -9.16 -3.89 11.37
C VAL A 60 -9.85 -3.82 10.01
N LEU A 61 -9.83 -2.65 9.38
CA LEU A 61 -10.17 -2.48 7.97
C LEU A 61 -8.88 -2.43 7.15
N GLU A 62 -8.67 -3.40 6.29
CA GLU A 62 -7.59 -3.43 5.31
C GLU A 62 -8.09 -2.93 3.97
N LEU A 63 -7.64 -1.74 3.56
CA LEU A 63 -7.98 -1.14 2.27
C LEU A 63 -6.97 -1.57 1.20
N ALA A 64 -7.45 -1.87 -0.01
CA ALA A 64 -6.65 -2.41 -1.10
C ALA A 64 -5.86 -3.67 -0.67
N ALA A 65 -6.57 -4.63 -0.08
CA ALA A 65 -5.99 -5.83 0.55
C ALA A 65 -5.21 -6.74 -0.42
N GLY A 66 -5.46 -6.60 -1.71
CA GLY A 66 -4.76 -7.33 -2.76
C GLY A 66 -4.81 -8.84 -2.55
N THR A 67 -3.68 -9.49 -2.78
CA THR A 67 -3.54 -10.95 -2.67
C THR A 67 -3.40 -11.47 -1.23
N GLY A 68 -3.46 -10.58 -0.22
CA GLY A 68 -3.44 -10.96 1.19
C GLY A 68 -2.06 -11.09 1.83
N ILE A 69 -1.03 -10.47 1.27
CA ILE A 69 0.32 -10.47 1.85
C ILE A 69 0.28 -9.90 3.27
N TRP A 70 -0.38 -8.77 3.46
CA TRP A 70 -0.48 -8.11 4.76
C TRP A 70 -1.68 -8.57 5.58
N THR A 71 -2.73 -9.14 4.98
CA THR A 71 -3.83 -9.76 5.72
C THR A 71 -3.31 -10.80 6.73
N GLY A 72 -2.31 -11.62 6.33
CA GLY A 72 -1.67 -12.58 7.22
C GLY A 72 -0.92 -11.93 8.40
N GLU A 73 -0.24 -10.81 8.16
CA GLU A 73 0.46 -10.06 9.21
C GLU A 73 -0.54 -9.38 10.17
N LEU A 74 -1.65 -8.83 9.66
CA LEU A 74 -2.74 -8.26 10.46
C LEU A 74 -3.35 -9.31 11.41
N LEU A 75 -3.58 -10.53 10.93
CA LEU A 75 -4.16 -11.62 11.72
C LEU A 75 -3.32 -12.09 12.92
N ARG A 76 -2.06 -11.67 13.01
CA ARG A 76 -1.21 -11.90 14.18
C ARG A 76 -1.67 -11.09 15.40
N PHE A 77 -2.36 -9.97 15.18
CA PHE A 77 -2.74 -9.01 16.21
C PHE A 77 -4.24 -8.72 16.26
N ALA A 78 -4.88 -8.61 15.08
CA ALA A 78 -6.29 -8.24 14.94
C ALA A 78 -7.23 -9.33 15.48
N ASP A 79 -8.34 -8.94 16.06
CA ASP A 79 -9.44 -9.85 16.39
C ASP A 79 -10.20 -10.25 15.12
N ARG A 80 -10.45 -9.27 14.24
CA ARG A 80 -11.07 -9.45 12.93
C ARG A 80 -10.42 -8.53 11.88
N VAL A 81 -10.41 -8.98 10.62
CA VAL A 81 -9.98 -8.18 9.47
C VAL A 81 -11.11 -8.12 8.45
N THR A 82 -11.48 -6.91 8.03
CA THR A 82 -12.29 -6.70 6.83
C THR A 82 -11.33 -6.34 5.69
N ALA A 83 -11.07 -7.29 4.80
CA ALA A 83 -10.17 -7.17 3.67
C ALA A 83 -10.94 -6.66 2.44
N LEU A 84 -10.70 -5.41 2.04
CA LEU A 84 -11.40 -4.74 0.95
C LEU A 84 -10.49 -4.56 -0.25
N ASP A 85 -10.96 -4.96 -1.43
CA ASP A 85 -10.28 -4.73 -2.71
C ASP A 85 -11.30 -4.58 -3.85
N ALA A 86 -10.91 -3.94 -4.94
CA ALA A 86 -11.77 -3.77 -6.12
C ALA A 86 -11.76 -4.99 -7.06
N SER A 87 -10.76 -5.88 -6.93
CA SER A 87 -10.57 -7.06 -7.80
C SER A 87 -11.05 -8.34 -7.14
N ASP A 88 -11.97 -9.05 -7.80
CA ASP A 88 -12.40 -10.38 -7.38
C ASP A 88 -11.24 -11.38 -7.44
N GLU A 89 -10.31 -11.22 -8.39
CA GLU A 89 -9.17 -12.11 -8.59
C GLU A 89 -8.20 -12.03 -7.39
N THR A 90 -7.86 -10.82 -6.95
CA THR A 90 -7.01 -10.62 -5.78
C THR A 90 -7.68 -11.09 -4.50
N LEU A 91 -8.98 -10.80 -4.32
CA LEU A 91 -9.74 -11.27 -3.16
C LEU A 91 -9.90 -12.79 -3.14
N ALA A 92 -10.00 -13.45 -4.30
CA ALA A 92 -10.02 -14.92 -4.36
C ALA A 92 -8.68 -15.51 -3.87
N MET A 93 -7.54 -14.90 -4.26
CA MET A 93 -6.21 -15.30 -3.77
C MET A 93 -6.05 -15.04 -2.27
N ASN A 94 -6.51 -13.88 -1.78
CA ASN A 94 -6.51 -13.54 -0.36
C ASN A 94 -7.34 -14.57 0.44
N ARG A 95 -8.56 -14.85 -0.02
CA ARG A 95 -9.45 -15.85 0.61
C ARG A 95 -8.84 -17.25 0.61
N ALA A 96 -8.15 -17.64 -0.45
CA ALA A 96 -7.47 -18.93 -0.50
C ALA A 96 -6.33 -19.05 0.53
N LYS A 97 -5.66 -17.94 0.85
CA LYS A 97 -4.59 -17.87 1.87
C LYS A 97 -5.14 -17.76 3.29
N HIS A 98 -6.17 -16.91 3.48
CA HIS A 98 -6.59 -16.43 4.79
C HIS A 98 -8.10 -16.57 5.06
N GLY A 99 -8.82 -17.40 4.29
CA GLY A 99 -10.25 -17.65 4.53
C GLY A 99 -10.47 -18.27 5.91
N SER A 100 -11.08 -17.50 6.80
CA SER A 100 -11.43 -17.92 8.17
C SER A 100 -12.59 -17.06 8.69
N ASP A 101 -13.18 -17.44 9.82
CA ASP A 101 -14.24 -16.67 10.49
C ASP A 101 -13.76 -15.27 10.93
N ARG A 102 -12.44 -15.05 10.95
CA ARG A 102 -11.82 -13.79 11.34
C ARG A 102 -11.61 -12.84 10.16
N VAL A 103 -11.82 -13.26 8.91
CA VAL A 103 -11.60 -12.43 7.72
C VAL A 103 -12.88 -12.31 6.91
N GLU A 104 -13.38 -11.09 6.82
CA GLU A 104 -14.44 -10.72 5.89
C GLU A 104 -13.81 -10.14 4.61
N HIS A 105 -14.12 -10.72 3.44
CA HIS A 105 -13.64 -10.23 2.15
C HIS A 105 -14.73 -9.42 1.45
N VAL A 106 -14.46 -8.14 1.25
CA VAL A 106 -15.41 -7.18 0.67
C VAL A 106 -14.90 -6.68 -0.67
N ARG A 107 -15.69 -6.87 -1.73
CA ARG A 107 -15.41 -6.25 -3.03
C ARG A 107 -16.01 -4.86 -3.07
N ALA A 108 -15.17 -3.82 -3.16
CA ALA A 108 -15.61 -2.45 -3.35
C ALA A 108 -14.53 -1.58 -3.99
N ASP A 109 -14.96 -0.55 -4.70
CA ASP A 109 -14.08 0.52 -5.15
C ASP A 109 -13.89 1.52 -4.00
N LEU A 110 -12.62 1.74 -3.63
CA LEU A 110 -12.23 2.62 -2.52
C LEU A 110 -12.69 4.07 -2.68
N PHE A 111 -12.82 4.55 -3.91
CA PHE A 111 -13.24 5.94 -4.15
C PHE A 111 -14.76 6.15 -4.02
N SER A 112 -15.54 5.06 -3.91
CA SER A 112 -16.98 5.08 -3.70
C SER A 112 -17.43 4.32 -2.47
N PHE A 113 -16.53 3.66 -1.75
CA PHE A 113 -16.82 2.86 -0.58
C PHE A 113 -17.29 3.74 0.59
N VAL A 114 -18.37 3.30 1.24
CA VAL A 114 -18.84 3.89 2.49
C VAL A 114 -18.73 2.81 3.57
N PRO A 115 -17.88 3.02 4.61
CA PRO A 115 -17.74 2.04 5.68
C PRO A 115 -19.07 1.77 6.38
N PRO A 116 -19.48 0.50 6.52
CA PRO A 116 -20.76 0.16 7.17
C PRO A 116 -20.71 0.29 8.69
N ARG A 117 -19.52 0.38 9.26
CA ARG A 117 -19.22 0.51 10.70
C ARG A 117 -17.85 1.14 10.90
N CYS A 118 -17.54 1.48 12.14
CA CYS A 118 -16.19 1.96 12.51
C CYS A 118 -15.28 0.79 12.87
N PHE A 119 -13.96 1.04 12.77
CA PHE A 119 -12.88 0.09 13.01
C PHE A 119 -11.85 0.69 13.98
N ASP A 120 -11.19 -0.15 14.77
CA ASP A 120 -10.14 0.27 15.68
C ASP A 120 -8.87 0.68 14.92
N VAL A 121 -8.63 0.02 13.77
CA VAL A 121 -7.49 0.30 12.90
C VAL A 121 -7.94 0.32 11.44
N VAL A 122 -7.44 1.30 10.68
CA VAL A 122 -7.44 1.28 9.22
C VAL A 122 -6.01 1.03 8.76
N PHE A 123 -5.84 0.05 7.91
CA PHE A 123 -4.55 -0.35 7.33
C PHE A 123 -4.61 -0.33 5.80
N PHE A 124 -3.53 0.10 5.16
CA PHE A 124 -3.35 -0.07 3.72
C PHE A 124 -1.88 -0.15 3.35
N SER A 125 -1.58 -0.99 2.37
CA SER A 125 -0.23 -1.20 1.85
C SER A 125 -0.18 -1.00 0.35
N PHE A 126 0.87 -0.33 -0.15
CA PHE A 126 1.11 -0.08 -1.58
C PHE A 126 -0.09 0.55 -2.31
N TRP A 127 -0.82 1.41 -1.60
CA TRP A 127 -2.01 2.09 -2.10
C TRP A 127 -1.88 3.61 -2.12
N ILE A 128 -1.26 4.22 -1.11
CA ILE A 128 -1.23 5.68 -0.96
C ILE A 128 -0.57 6.40 -2.15
N SER A 129 0.37 5.72 -2.83
CA SER A 129 1.00 6.20 -4.06
C SER A 129 0.09 6.15 -5.28
N HIS A 130 -1.05 5.46 -5.20
CA HIS A 130 -2.01 5.28 -6.27
C HIS A 130 -3.26 6.16 -6.11
N VAL A 131 -3.27 7.03 -5.09
CA VAL A 131 -4.33 7.99 -4.85
C VAL A 131 -4.02 9.28 -5.61
N PRO A 132 -4.84 9.66 -6.62
CA PRO A 132 -4.67 10.92 -7.32
C PRO A 132 -4.83 12.11 -6.38
N VAL A 133 -4.18 13.24 -6.71
CA VAL A 133 -4.26 14.46 -5.92
C VAL A 133 -5.70 14.96 -5.77
N GLU A 134 -6.53 14.84 -6.80
CA GLU A 134 -7.94 15.26 -6.79
C GLU A 134 -8.83 14.33 -5.94
N ARG A 135 -8.34 13.14 -5.59
CA ARG A 135 -9.05 12.19 -4.73
C ARG A 135 -8.46 12.09 -3.32
N TRP A 136 -7.39 12.84 -3.04
CA TRP A 136 -6.64 12.80 -1.79
C TRP A 136 -7.50 13.08 -0.56
N ASP A 137 -8.19 14.22 -0.56
CA ASP A 137 -9.05 14.63 0.56
C ASP A 137 -10.22 13.66 0.76
N GLY A 138 -10.81 13.18 -0.35
CA GLY A 138 -11.88 12.18 -0.32
C GLY A 138 -11.43 10.85 0.28
N PHE A 139 -10.23 10.39 -0.09
CA PHE A 139 -9.65 9.17 0.48
C PHE A 139 -9.42 9.30 1.99
N TRP A 140 -8.82 10.39 2.45
CA TRP A 140 -8.59 10.61 3.87
C TRP A 140 -9.88 10.88 4.65
N SER A 141 -10.92 11.42 4.01
CA SER A 141 -12.26 11.52 4.59
C SER A 141 -12.90 10.14 4.77
N LEU A 142 -12.71 9.21 3.82
CA LEU A 142 -13.12 7.81 3.97
C LEU A 142 -12.39 7.15 5.15
N VAL A 143 -11.07 7.31 5.24
CA VAL A 143 -10.26 6.76 6.34
C VAL A 143 -10.77 7.28 7.69
N ASP A 144 -11.04 8.58 7.80
CA ASP A 144 -11.60 9.20 8.99
C ASP A 144 -12.97 8.62 9.37
N GLY A 145 -13.87 8.55 8.40
CA GLY A 145 -15.21 8.00 8.59
C GLY A 145 -15.23 6.51 8.94
N ALA A 146 -14.14 5.80 8.64
CA ALA A 146 -13.98 4.39 8.98
C ALA A 146 -13.46 4.16 10.40
N LEU A 147 -12.85 5.17 11.04
CA LEU A 147 -12.23 4.99 12.35
C LEU A 147 -13.24 5.14 13.50
N ALA A 148 -13.11 4.26 14.48
CA ALA A 148 -13.72 4.44 15.80
C ALA A 148 -13.02 5.60 16.57
N PRO A 149 -13.68 6.20 17.56
CA PRO A 149 -13.03 7.16 18.45
C PRO A 149 -11.75 6.59 19.05
N GLY A 150 -10.61 7.28 18.86
CA GLY A 150 -9.29 6.80 19.28
C GLY A 150 -8.65 5.76 18.37
N GLY A 151 -9.29 5.46 17.26
CA GLY A 151 -8.75 4.56 16.23
C GLY A 151 -7.48 5.10 15.58
N ARG A 152 -6.68 4.20 15.02
CA ARG A 152 -5.36 4.48 14.47
C ARG A 152 -5.23 4.00 13.03
N VAL A 153 -4.35 4.62 12.29
CA VAL A 153 -4.00 4.23 10.90
C VAL A 153 -2.57 3.73 10.87
N PHE A 154 -2.33 2.67 10.13
CA PHE A 154 -0.98 2.29 9.69
C PHE A 154 -0.99 2.13 8.17
N PHE A 155 0.02 2.67 7.53
CA PHE A 155 0.20 2.51 6.08
C PHE A 155 1.67 2.30 5.71
N LEU A 156 1.88 1.70 4.55
CA LEU A 156 3.19 1.56 3.95
C LEU A 156 3.10 1.57 2.42
N ASP A 157 4.18 2.00 1.78
CA ASP A 157 4.32 2.00 0.33
C ASP A 157 5.80 1.87 -0.07
N SER A 158 6.06 1.82 -1.36
CA SER A 158 7.43 1.85 -1.88
C SER A 158 8.09 3.20 -1.60
N ALA A 159 9.33 3.18 -1.13
CA ALA A 159 10.17 4.38 -1.06
C ALA A 159 10.38 4.97 -2.45
N ARG A 160 10.79 6.24 -2.49
CA ARG A 160 11.07 6.92 -3.76
C ARG A 160 12.24 6.25 -4.48
N PRO A 161 12.22 6.22 -5.83
CA PRO A 161 13.32 5.62 -6.60
C PRO A 161 14.69 6.22 -6.27
N ALA A 162 14.78 7.51 -6.02
CA ALA A 162 16.04 8.18 -5.66
C ALA A 162 16.60 7.66 -4.31
N HIS A 163 15.73 7.50 -3.29
CA HIS A 163 16.10 6.93 -2.00
C HIS A 163 16.52 5.45 -2.16
N ALA A 164 15.73 4.68 -2.86
CA ALA A 164 15.99 3.27 -3.08
C ALA A 164 17.29 3.02 -3.87
N VAL A 165 17.62 3.87 -4.86
CA VAL A 165 18.88 3.78 -5.61
C VAL A 165 20.08 4.21 -4.75
N ALA A 166 19.92 5.21 -3.89
CA ALA A 166 21.01 5.72 -3.05
C ALA A 166 21.42 4.71 -1.96
N ASN A 167 20.46 3.99 -1.39
CA ASN A 167 20.66 3.16 -0.19
C ASN A 167 20.52 1.65 -0.46
N GLY A 168 20.08 1.25 -1.65
CA GLY A 168 19.87 -0.15 -2.02
C GLY A 168 21.17 -0.86 -2.39
N PRO A 169 21.09 -2.18 -2.63
CA PRO A 169 22.25 -3.00 -2.98
C PRO A 169 23.00 -2.47 -4.20
N THR A 170 24.31 -2.64 -4.20
CA THR A 170 25.19 -2.20 -5.29
C THR A 170 24.74 -2.77 -6.64
N GLY A 171 24.55 -1.89 -7.62
CA GLY A 171 24.13 -2.26 -8.98
C GLY A 171 22.61 -2.32 -9.17
N TRP A 172 21.81 -2.12 -8.13
CA TRP A 172 20.36 -1.99 -8.29
C TRP A 172 20.02 -0.63 -8.92
N ARG A 173 19.32 -0.66 -10.04
CA ARG A 173 18.93 0.54 -10.80
C ARG A 173 17.42 0.80 -10.79
N GLY A 174 16.72 0.24 -9.81
CA GLY A 174 15.26 0.19 -9.80
C GLY A 174 14.73 -1.09 -10.47
N SER A 175 13.49 -1.47 -10.17
CA SER A 175 12.87 -2.59 -10.90
C SER A 175 12.68 -2.20 -12.37
N LYS A 176 12.66 -3.18 -13.30
CA LYS A 176 12.30 -2.92 -14.71
C LYS A 176 10.92 -2.27 -14.86
N SER A 177 10.06 -2.41 -13.87
CA SER A 177 8.81 -1.65 -13.74
C SER A 177 9.02 -0.20 -13.30
N ALA A 178 10.22 0.19 -12.83
CA ALA A 178 10.61 1.56 -12.53
C ALA A 178 11.43 2.21 -13.66
N GLU A 179 11.70 1.50 -14.76
CA GLU A 179 12.40 2.05 -15.94
C GLU A 179 11.62 3.17 -16.65
N GLY A 180 10.35 3.42 -16.27
CA GLY A 180 9.63 4.64 -16.66
C GLY A 180 9.56 5.72 -15.56
N ALA A 181 10.04 5.44 -14.36
CA ALA A 181 10.09 6.44 -13.30
C ALA A 181 11.39 7.27 -13.43
N ASP A 182 11.37 8.22 -14.35
CA ASP A 182 12.36 9.30 -14.32
C ASP A 182 12.29 9.95 -12.93
N ALA A 183 13.42 9.99 -12.21
CA ALA A 183 13.53 10.70 -10.93
C ALA A 183 13.21 12.20 -11.06
N ARG A 184 12.95 12.67 -12.27
CA ARG A 184 12.53 14.01 -12.67
C ARG A 184 11.09 14.05 -13.20
N ALA A 185 10.33 12.94 -13.13
CA ALA A 185 8.97 12.92 -13.65
C ALA A 185 8.11 13.98 -12.94
N THR A 186 7.66 14.96 -13.69
CA THR A 186 6.72 15.99 -13.25
C THR A 186 5.27 15.50 -13.27
N SER A 187 5.05 14.23 -13.65
CA SER A 187 3.74 13.60 -13.77
C SER A 187 3.61 12.44 -12.77
N ASP A 188 2.50 12.42 -12.04
CA ASP A 188 2.10 11.31 -11.17
C ASP A 188 1.61 10.08 -11.96
N VAL A 189 1.70 10.08 -13.30
CA VAL A 189 1.28 8.97 -14.17
C VAL A 189 2.51 8.22 -14.66
N THR A 190 2.48 6.89 -14.52
CA THR A 190 3.56 5.99 -14.94
C THR A 190 3.00 4.85 -15.78
N GLU A 191 3.63 4.57 -16.93
CA GLU A 191 3.34 3.37 -17.71
C GLU A 191 3.88 2.13 -16.98
N ARG A 192 3.10 1.06 -16.95
CA ARG A 192 3.47 -0.25 -16.42
C ARG A 192 3.27 -1.31 -17.48
N ARG A 193 4.21 -2.26 -17.55
CA ARG A 193 4.15 -3.40 -18.47
C ARG A 193 4.08 -4.70 -17.69
N LEU A 194 3.15 -5.57 -18.07
CA LEU A 194 3.00 -6.91 -17.53
C LEU A 194 3.81 -7.93 -18.33
N ARG A 195 3.94 -9.13 -17.77
CA ARG A 195 4.68 -10.25 -18.35
C ARG A 195 4.18 -10.64 -19.74
N ASP A 196 2.89 -10.55 -20.01
CA ASP A 196 2.26 -10.83 -21.30
C ASP A 196 2.50 -9.73 -22.35
N GLY A 197 3.17 -8.63 -21.95
CA GLY A 197 3.49 -7.50 -22.80
C GLY A 197 2.44 -6.40 -22.81
N SER A 198 1.29 -6.57 -22.17
CA SER A 198 0.27 -5.51 -22.03
C SER A 198 0.82 -4.33 -21.23
N THR A 199 0.41 -3.12 -21.60
CA THR A 199 0.82 -1.87 -20.95
C THR A 199 -0.37 -1.11 -20.42
N TYR A 200 -0.16 -0.42 -19.29
CA TYR A 200 -1.18 0.34 -18.59
C TYR A 200 -0.59 1.62 -18.02
N ASN A 201 -1.35 2.69 -18.01
CA ASN A 201 -1.03 3.89 -17.27
C ASN A 201 -1.66 3.81 -15.88
N ILE A 202 -0.87 4.10 -14.86
CA ILE A 202 -1.33 4.13 -13.48
C ILE A 202 -0.86 5.40 -12.78
N VAL A 203 -1.57 5.81 -11.74
CA VAL A 203 -1.08 6.81 -10.81
C VAL A 203 0.04 6.18 -9.99
N LYS A 204 1.18 6.87 -9.88
CA LYS A 204 2.28 6.47 -9.00
C LYS A 204 2.99 7.70 -8.47
N ARG A 205 2.52 8.18 -7.34
CA ARG A 205 3.06 9.31 -6.60
C ARG A 205 3.97 8.81 -5.48
N TYR A 206 5.24 9.21 -5.52
CA TYR A 206 6.17 8.86 -4.45
C TYR A 206 6.20 9.95 -3.38
N TRP A 207 6.28 9.52 -2.13
CA TRP A 207 6.20 10.41 -0.99
C TRP A 207 7.55 10.56 -0.27
N GLU A 208 7.88 11.80 0.07
CA GLU A 208 8.88 12.13 1.09
C GLU A 208 8.20 12.02 2.47
N PRO A 209 8.84 11.43 3.49
CA PRO A 209 8.23 11.33 4.81
C PRO A 209 7.73 12.64 5.38
N GLN A 210 8.56 13.71 5.33
CA GLN A 210 8.18 15.02 5.86
C GLN A 210 7.06 15.67 5.04
N GLN A 211 7.10 15.53 3.72
CA GLN A 211 6.04 16.03 2.85
C GLN A 211 4.71 15.34 3.17
N LEU A 212 4.72 14.00 3.26
CA LEU A 212 3.51 13.23 3.56
C LEU A 212 2.94 13.59 4.94
N ALA A 213 3.81 13.69 5.96
CA ALA A 213 3.38 14.12 7.28
C ALA A 213 2.78 15.54 7.27
N GLY A 214 3.35 16.46 6.48
CA GLY A 214 2.84 17.82 6.29
C GLY A 214 1.46 17.83 5.62
N GLU A 215 1.29 17.07 4.54
CA GLU A 215 -0.01 16.94 3.85
C GLU A 215 -1.09 16.38 4.80
N LEU A 216 -0.75 15.36 5.60
CA LEU A 216 -1.65 14.79 6.58
C LEU A 216 -2.01 15.78 7.70
N ALA A 217 -1.06 16.59 8.15
CA ALA A 217 -1.30 17.63 9.13
C ALA A 217 -2.29 18.69 8.63
N THR A 218 -2.27 19.05 7.34
CA THR A 218 -3.27 19.99 6.76
C THR A 218 -4.69 19.43 6.80
N LEU A 219 -4.84 18.09 6.82
CA LEU A 219 -6.12 17.40 6.96
C LEU A 219 -6.50 17.11 8.42
N GLY A 220 -5.72 17.61 9.39
CA GLY A 220 -5.98 17.44 10.83
C GLY A 220 -5.54 16.08 11.39
N TRP A 221 -4.59 15.40 10.72
CA TRP A 221 -4.00 14.18 11.21
C TRP A 221 -2.68 14.45 11.96
N HIS A 222 -2.46 13.75 13.05
CA HIS A 222 -1.14 13.57 13.64
C HIS A 222 -0.51 12.34 13.01
N ALA A 223 0.51 12.53 12.19
CA ALA A 223 1.19 11.44 11.51
C ALA A 223 2.68 11.41 11.84
N ARG A 224 3.21 10.22 12.09
CA ARG A 224 4.64 9.91 12.10
C ARG A 224 4.96 9.09 10.88
N VAL A 225 5.75 9.64 9.98
CA VAL A 225 6.13 9.00 8.73
C VAL A 225 7.64 8.79 8.71
N GLY A 226 8.07 7.61 8.33
CA GLY A 226 9.47 7.22 8.21
C GLY A 226 9.75 6.43 6.93
N GLU A 227 11.02 6.18 6.68
CA GLU A 227 11.50 5.29 5.64
C GLU A 227 12.34 4.18 6.26
N THR A 228 12.30 3.00 5.67
CA THR A 228 13.28 1.94 5.94
C THR A 228 14.61 2.30 5.27
N GLU A 229 15.62 1.43 5.37
CA GLU A 229 16.93 1.72 4.81
C GLU A 229 16.87 2.09 3.31
N TRP A 230 16.03 1.39 2.50
CA TRP A 230 15.97 1.68 1.07
C TRP A 230 14.61 1.43 0.37
N ALA A 231 13.76 0.51 0.82
CA ALA A 231 12.66 0.01 0.01
C ALA A 231 11.29 0.59 0.34
N PHE A 232 11.05 1.01 1.58
CA PHE A 232 9.71 1.35 2.04
C PHE A 232 9.62 2.73 2.70
N VAL A 233 8.50 3.40 2.45
CA VAL A 233 7.97 4.47 3.28
C VAL A 233 6.81 3.90 4.11
N TYR A 234 6.69 4.30 5.37
CA TYR A 234 5.62 3.85 6.26
C TYR A 234 5.15 5.00 7.16
N GLY A 235 3.96 4.87 7.70
CA GLY A 235 3.45 5.86 8.64
C GLY A 235 2.38 5.34 9.56
N GLU A 236 2.32 5.98 10.74
CA GLU A 236 1.25 5.86 11.71
C GLU A 236 0.52 7.19 11.78
N ALA A 237 -0.81 7.17 11.81
CA ALA A 237 -1.59 8.37 11.95
C ALA A 237 -2.78 8.19 12.91
N SER A 238 -3.18 9.26 13.54
CA SER A 238 -4.38 9.35 14.37
C SER A 238 -4.99 10.75 14.29
N ARG A 239 -6.27 10.89 14.63
CA ARG A 239 -6.87 12.21 14.79
C ARG A 239 -6.32 12.91 16.02
N ALA A 240 -6.21 14.23 15.94
CA ALA A 240 -5.99 15.04 17.12
C ALA A 240 -7.14 14.80 18.11
N SER A 241 -6.82 14.49 19.36
CA SER A 241 -7.82 14.47 20.41
C SER A 241 -8.45 15.86 20.48
N VAL A 242 -9.76 15.94 20.20
CA VAL A 242 -10.50 17.18 20.49
C VAL A 242 -10.57 17.28 22.00
N SER A 243 -9.75 18.17 22.55
CA SER A 243 -9.76 18.53 23.99
C SER A 243 -10.94 19.42 24.31
#